data_1ee393af99c9fee3659d23ca14fda016
#
_entry.id   1ee393af99c9fee3659d23ca14fda016
#
_cell.length_a   1.000
_cell.length_b   1.000
_cell.length_c   1.000
_cell.angle_alpha   90.00
_cell.angle_beta   90.00
_cell.angle_gamma   90.00
#
_symmetry.space_group_name_H-M   'P 1'
#
loop_
_entity.id
_entity.type
_entity.pdbx_description
1 polymer ?
#
loop_
_entity_poly.entity_id
_entity_poly.type
_entity_poly.pdbx_seq_one_letter_code
_entity_poly.pdbx_strand_id
1 'polypeptide(L)'
;ASTGRVVAHETLSRIRREDGTLMGAGEFVEVAERMGIIHKLDHLMMEKAFARMAETDYQGLLFINLSPRVLVLGEFLRETSRLVEFYGIDPGRVVFELTERDTVRNFQVLEDFVNDLKLEGFKFAIDDFGSGFSSYHYIKRFPVDYVKIEGDFIVNMLRDGRDRAFVRNISNLAQELGIRTIAEFVESEEVLEAVAGTGIDLAQGFHTGRPSETLTPAEAVPPAEPG
;
A
#
# COMPACT_ATOMS: atom_id res chain seq x y z
N ALA A 1 -5.29 -7.31 12.60
CA ALA A 1 -4.13 -7.02 13.47
C ALA A 1 -4.00 -8.04 14.63
N SER A 2 -5.09 -8.59 15.13
CA SER A 2 -5.11 -9.42 16.36
C SER A 2 -4.46 -10.81 16.27
N THR A 3 -4.19 -11.34 15.08
CA THR A 3 -3.71 -12.72 14.91
C THR A 3 -2.18 -12.86 14.94
N GLY A 4 -1.43 -11.77 14.80
CA GLY A 4 0.03 -11.78 14.69
C GLY A 4 0.57 -12.46 13.41
N ARG A 5 -0.28 -12.75 12.43
CA ARG A 5 0.13 -13.42 11.18
C ARG A 5 0.62 -12.40 10.17
N VAL A 6 1.68 -12.74 9.46
CA VAL A 6 2.13 -11.96 8.31
C VAL A 6 1.27 -12.34 7.11
N VAL A 7 0.59 -11.37 6.52
CA VAL A 7 -0.33 -11.57 5.37
C VAL A 7 0.04 -10.70 4.18
N ALA A 8 0.91 -9.70 4.38
CA ALA A 8 1.30 -8.75 3.35
C ALA A 8 2.72 -8.23 3.59
N HIS A 9 3.36 -7.79 2.52
CA HIS A 9 4.58 -6.97 2.56
C HIS A 9 4.39 -5.76 1.65
N GLU A 10 5.10 -4.68 1.97
CA GLU A 10 5.24 -3.51 1.10
C GLU A 10 6.63 -3.49 0.47
N THR A 11 6.70 -3.14 -0.81
CA THR A 11 7.96 -2.95 -1.51
C THR A 11 8.51 -1.55 -1.27
N LEU A 12 9.71 -1.48 -0.72
CA LEU A 12 10.39 -0.21 -0.46
C LEU A 12 11.64 -0.09 -1.33
N SER A 13 11.62 0.82 -2.29
CA SER A 13 12.74 1.05 -3.22
C SER A 13 13.99 1.53 -2.49
N ARG A 14 15.13 0.91 -2.83
CA ARG A 14 16.46 1.31 -2.35
C ARG A 14 17.44 1.26 -3.51
N ILE A 15 18.30 2.26 -3.60
CA ILE A 15 19.42 2.27 -4.56
C ILE A 15 20.71 1.98 -3.80
N ARG A 16 21.44 0.96 -4.24
CA ARG A 16 22.76 0.66 -3.69
C ARG A 16 23.80 1.55 -4.35
N ARG A 17 24.53 2.32 -3.54
CA ARG A 17 25.64 3.15 -3.98
C ARG A 17 26.89 2.30 -4.24
N GLU A 18 27.88 2.86 -4.92
CA GLU A 18 29.15 2.18 -5.21
C GLU A 18 29.92 1.78 -3.94
N ASP A 19 29.77 2.55 -2.86
CA ASP A 19 30.35 2.25 -1.54
C ASP A 19 29.60 1.16 -0.76
N GLY A 20 28.52 0.61 -1.34
CA GLY A 20 27.68 -0.42 -0.73
C GLY A 20 26.57 0.10 0.17
N THR A 21 26.52 1.40 0.47
CA THR A 21 25.42 1.99 1.26
C THR A 21 24.11 2.02 0.49
N LEU A 22 22.99 2.00 1.21
CA LEU A 22 21.66 2.05 0.62
C LEU A 22 21.08 3.47 0.70
N MET A 23 20.63 3.98 -0.43
CA MET A 23 19.89 5.22 -0.56
C MET A 23 18.39 4.93 -0.50
N GLY A 24 17.67 5.60 0.40
CA GLY A 24 16.22 5.47 0.55
C GLY A 24 15.43 6.22 -0.54
N ALA A 25 14.15 5.85 -0.71
CA ALA A 25 13.27 6.46 -1.70
C ALA A 25 13.20 8.00 -1.59
N GLY A 26 13.10 8.54 -0.38
CA GLY A 26 13.07 9.99 -0.13
C GLY A 26 14.27 10.77 -0.67
N GLU A 27 15.40 10.11 -0.93
CA GLU A 27 16.61 10.76 -1.49
C GLU A 27 16.60 10.82 -3.02
N PHE A 28 15.97 9.88 -3.73
CA PHE A 28 16.08 9.78 -5.18
C PHE A 28 14.77 9.91 -5.95
N VAL A 29 13.62 9.64 -5.34
CA VAL A 29 12.32 9.65 -6.06
C VAL A 29 12.05 11.01 -6.67
N GLU A 30 12.18 12.10 -5.90
CA GLU A 30 11.94 13.46 -6.40
C GLU A 30 12.88 13.83 -7.57
N VAL A 31 14.13 13.36 -7.51
CA VAL A 31 15.10 13.57 -8.61
C VAL A 31 14.69 12.77 -9.84
N ALA A 32 14.31 11.51 -9.67
CA ALA A 32 13.86 10.64 -10.76
C ALA A 32 12.57 11.17 -11.42
N GLU A 33 11.67 11.74 -10.65
CA GLU A 33 10.47 12.42 -11.16
C GLU A 33 10.83 13.65 -12.01
N ARG A 34 11.70 14.51 -11.50
CA ARG A 34 12.18 15.69 -12.27
C ARG A 34 12.88 15.31 -13.55
N MET A 35 13.64 14.22 -13.53
CA MET A 35 14.32 13.69 -14.73
C MET A 35 13.37 12.92 -15.67
N GLY A 36 12.14 12.65 -15.26
CA GLY A 36 11.17 11.90 -16.06
C GLY A 36 11.45 10.40 -16.18
N ILE A 37 12.29 9.83 -15.30
CA ILE A 37 12.69 8.41 -15.34
C ILE A 37 12.02 7.55 -14.26
N ILE A 38 11.15 8.14 -13.42
CA ILE A 38 10.54 7.42 -12.30
C ILE A 38 9.77 6.17 -12.77
N HIS A 39 9.06 6.24 -13.91
CA HIS A 39 8.34 5.08 -14.46
C HIS A 39 9.24 3.88 -14.77
N LYS A 40 10.53 4.12 -15.11
CA LYS A 40 11.51 3.04 -15.34
C LYS A 40 11.91 2.37 -14.02
N LEU A 41 11.97 3.16 -12.94
CA LEU A 41 12.25 2.64 -11.60
C LEU A 41 11.06 1.82 -11.09
N ASP A 42 9.83 2.32 -11.29
CA ASP A 42 8.61 1.60 -10.92
C ASP A 42 8.54 0.24 -11.65
N HIS A 43 8.80 0.23 -12.96
CA HIS A 43 8.85 -1.01 -13.75
C HIS A 43 9.92 -1.99 -13.24
N LEU A 44 11.15 -1.51 -13.01
CA LEU A 44 12.24 -2.34 -12.48
C LEU A 44 11.91 -2.89 -11.07
N MET A 45 11.25 -2.10 -10.25
CA MET A 45 10.80 -2.54 -8.92
C MET A 45 9.77 -3.66 -9.02
N MET A 46 8.76 -3.50 -9.89
CA MET A 46 7.74 -4.54 -10.13
C MET A 46 8.37 -5.82 -10.63
N GLU A 47 9.26 -5.76 -11.64
CA GLU A 47 9.95 -6.93 -12.16
C GLU A 47 10.70 -7.69 -11.07
N LYS A 48 11.50 -6.97 -10.25
CA LYS A 48 12.21 -7.57 -9.12
C LYS A 48 11.29 -8.14 -8.06
N ALA A 49 10.22 -7.45 -7.74
CA ALA A 49 9.24 -7.87 -6.74
C ALA A 49 8.52 -9.16 -7.18
N PHE A 50 8.08 -9.24 -8.42
CA PHE A 50 7.39 -10.42 -8.97
C PHE A 50 8.35 -11.61 -9.13
N ALA A 51 9.58 -11.38 -9.59
CA ALA A 51 10.61 -12.42 -9.59
C ALA A 51 10.81 -13.00 -8.19
N ARG A 52 10.89 -12.15 -7.17
CA ARG A 52 11.06 -12.59 -5.77
C ARG A 52 9.85 -13.35 -5.25
N MET A 53 8.61 -12.91 -5.58
CA MET A 53 7.39 -13.65 -5.23
C MET A 53 7.40 -15.06 -5.82
N ALA A 54 7.76 -15.19 -7.11
CA ALA A 54 7.83 -16.47 -7.79
C ALA A 54 8.93 -17.39 -7.21
N GLU A 55 10.15 -16.85 -6.98
CA GLU A 55 11.28 -17.60 -6.41
C GLU A 55 10.99 -18.17 -5.01
N THR A 56 10.17 -17.47 -4.21
CA THR A 56 9.91 -17.84 -2.81
C THR A 56 8.55 -18.50 -2.62
N ASP A 57 7.78 -18.73 -3.68
CA ASP A 57 6.38 -19.18 -3.62
C ASP A 57 5.56 -18.37 -2.60
N TYR A 58 5.78 -17.06 -2.60
CA TYR A 58 5.16 -16.13 -1.65
C TYR A 58 3.64 -16.09 -1.83
N GLN A 59 2.88 -16.31 -0.77
CA GLN A 59 1.41 -16.44 -0.82
C GLN A 59 0.65 -15.20 -0.32
N GLY A 60 1.32 -14.23 0.29
CA GLY A 60 0.70 -13.02 0.81
C GLY A 60 0.40 -11.96 -0.25
N LEU A 61 -0.13 -10.82 0.18
CA LEU A 61 -0.27 -9.63 -0.65
C LEU A 61 1.06 -8.89 -0.76
N LEU A 62 1.28 -8.27 -1.92
CA LEU A 62 2.41 -7.40 -2.14
C LEU A 62 1.92 -5.99 -2.49
N PHE A 63 2.24 -5.03 -1.65
CA PHE A 63 1.95 -3.62 -1.85
C PHE A 63 3.09 -2.95 -2.63
N ILE A 64 2.73 -2.19 -3.65
CA ILE A 64 3.68 -1.52 -4.56
C ILE A 64 3.27 -0.06 -4.72
N ASN A 65 4.16 0.83 -4.29
CA ASN A 65 4.02 2.26 -4.48
C ASN A 65 4.06 2.63 -5.96
N LEU A 66 3.12 3.45 -6.42
CA LEU A 66 3.08 3.99 -7.77
C LEU A 66 3.41 5.48 -7.78
N SER A 67 4.17 5.89 -8.78
CA SER A 67 4.26 7.30 -9.13
C SER A 67 3.00 7.75 -9.87
N PRO A 68 2.44 8.96 -9.58
CA PRO A 68 1.29 9.50 -10.32
C PRO A 68 1.50 9.59 -11.84
N ARG A 69 2.74 9.59 -12.31
CA ARG A 69 3.07 9.64 -13.74
C ARG A 69 2.65 8.38 -14.50
N VAL A 70 2.58 7.22 -13.86
CA VAL A 70 2.15 5.98 -14.53
C VAL A 70 0.68 6.03 -14.93
N LEU A 71 -0.14 6.87 -14.28
CA LEU A 71 -1.57 7.04 -14.58
C LEU A 71 -1.83 7.52 -16.01
N VAL A 72 -0.89 8.25 -16.61
CA VAL A 72 -0.99 8.78 -17.98
C VAL A 72 -0.25 7.94 -19.00
N LEU A 73 0.44 6.88 -18.57
CA LEU A 73 1.18 5.99 -19.44
C LEU A 73 0.31 4.77 -19.77
N GLY A 74 -0.41 4.82 -20.88
CA GLY A 74 -1.31 3.75 -21.33
C GLY A 74 -0.65 2.36 -21.54
N GLU A 75 0.66 2.25 -21.36
CA GLU A 75 1.42 1.00 -21.44
C GLU A 75 1.58 0.31 -20.09
N PHE A 76 1.46 1.05 -18.98
CA PHE A 76 1.75 0.54 -17.63
C PHE A 76 0.98 -0.76 -17.32
N LEU A 77 -0.34 -0.74 -17.45
CA LEU A 77 -1.16 -1.93 -17.14
C LEU A 77 -0.83 -3.12 -18.03
N ARG A 78 -0.62 -2.89 -19.34
CA ARG A 78 -0.25 -3.97 -20.27
C ARG A 78 1.10 -4.60 -19.92
N GLU A 79 2.08 -3.79 -19.55
CA GLU A 79 3.40 -4.27 -19.15
C GLU A 79 3.30 -5.02 -17.82
N THR A 80 2.55 -4.51 -16.86
CA THR A 80 2.31 -5.16 -15.56
C THR A 80 1.58 -6.50 -15.73
N SER A 81 0.52 -6.56 -16.54
CA SER A 81 -0.21 -7.81 -16.82
C SER A 81 0.68 -8.85 -17.47
N ARG A 82 1.59 -8.45 -18.38
CA ARG A 82 2.59 -9.36 -18.95
C ARG A 82 3.58 -9.89 -17.91
N LEU A 83 4.03 -9.02 -16.97
CA LEU A 83 4.94 -9.43 -15.92
C LEU A 83 4.30 -10.45 -14.96
N VAL A 84 3.06 -10.20 -14.50
CA VAL A 84 2.37 -11.15 -13.61
C VAL A 84 2.10 -12.49 -14.31
N GLU A 85 1.74 -12.47 -15.61
CA GLU A 85 1.59 -13.66 -16.42
C GLU A 85 2.91 -14.42 -16.56
N PHE A 86 4.00 -13.72 -16.87
CA PHE A 86 5.34 -14.31 -17.04
C PHE A 86 5.85 -14.98 -15.76
N TYR A 87 5.62 -14.37 -14.60
CA TYR A 87 6.05 -14.91 -13.30
C TYR A 87 5.00 -15.83 -12.64
N GLY A 88 3.83 -16.02 -13.25
CA GLY A 88 2.75 -16.84 -12.70
C GLY A 88 2.14 -16.27 -11.41
N ILE A 89 2.09 -14.96 -11.29
CA ILE A 89 1.53 -14.26 -10.12
C ILE A 89 0.03 -14.04 -10.32
N ASP A 90 -0.77 -14.33 -9.30
CA ASP A 90 -2.17 -13.93 -9.26
C ASP A 90 -2.27 -12.40 -9.09
N PRO A 91 -2.87 -11.65 -10.05
CA PRO A 91 -3.06 -10.19 -9.93
C PRO A 91 -3.77 -9.77 -8.64
N GLY A 92 -4.69 -10.61 -8.13
CA GLY A 92 -5.42 -10.37 -6.88
C GLY A 92 -4.52 -10.34 -5.63
N ARG A 93 -3.25 -10.67 -5.78
CA ARG A 93 -2.23 -10.58 -4.71
C ARG A 93 -1.34 -9.35 -4.82
N VAL A 94 -1.49 -8.55 -5.85
CA VAL A 94 -0.77 -7.30 -6.06
C VAL A 94 -1.68 -6.12 -5.74
N VAL A 95 -1.24 -5.26 -4.85
CA VAL A 95 -1.94 -4.05 -4.42
C VAL A 95 -1.11 -2.84 -4.83
N PHE A 96 -1.63 -2.02 -5.71
CA PHE A 96 -0.99 -0.75 -6.06
C PHE A 96 -1.47 0.35 -5.14
N GLU A 97 -0.55 1.21 -4.70
CA GLU A 97 -0.86 2.27 -3.75
C GLU A 97 -0.41 3.65 -4.25
N LEU A 98 -1.26 4.63 -4.00
CA LEU A 98 -1.01 6.05 -4.22
C LEU A 98 -1.34 6.82 -2.94
N THR A 99 -0.58 7.89 -2.68
CA THR A 99 -0.87 8.74 -1.54
C THR A 99 -2.23 9.44 -1.69
N GLU A 100 -2.87 9.78 -0.58
CA GLU A 100 -4.11 10.57 -0.58
C GLU A 100 -3.97 11.84 -1.41
N ARG A 101 -2.86 12.54 -1.26
CA ARG A 101 -2.55 13.79 -1.98
C ARG A 101 -2.54 13.61 -3.49
N ASP A 102 -1.93 12.52 -3.98
CA ASP A 102 -1.82 12.24 -5.41
C ASP A 102 -3.16 11.76 -5.98
N THR A 103 -3.94 11.02 -5.20
CA THR A 103 -5.30 10.61 -5.51
C THR A 103 -6.20 11.82 -5.76
N VAL A 104 -6.17 12.80 -4.86
CA VAL A 104 -7.00 14.03 -5.01
C VAL A 104 -6.57 14.87 -6.20
N ARG A 105 -5.27 15.02 -6.44
CA ARG A 105 -4.72 15.84 -7.53
C ARG A 105 -5.03 15.29 -8.91
N ASN A 106 -5.13 13.98 -9.05
CA ASN A 106 -5.26 13.29 -10.33
C ASN A 106 -6.64 12.62 -10.50
N PHE A 107 -7.65 13.07 -9.77
CA PHE A 107 -8.93 12.40 -9.59
C PHE A 107 -9.55 11.83 -10.87
N GLN A 108 -9.66 12.65 -11.93
CA GLN A 108 -10.31 12.25 -13.19
C GLN A 108 -9.55 11.13 -13.92
N VAL A 109 -8.22 11.26 -13.99
CA VAL A 109 -7.37 10.25 -14.67
C VAL A 109 -7.29 8.98 -13.84
N LEU A 110 -7.29 9.13 -12.51
CA LEU A 110 -7.20 8.02 -11.58
C LEU A 110 -8.45 7.14 -11.62
N GLU A 111 -9.64 7.72 -11.79
CA GLU A 111 -10.89 6.95 -11.83
C GLU A 111 -10.87 5.90 -12.95
N ASP A 112 -10.49 6.30 -14.16
CA ASP A 112 -10.37 5.39 -15.30
C ASP A 112 -9.27 4.35 -15.06
N PHE A 113 -8.10 4.78 -14.59
CA PHE A 113 -6.98 3.91 -14.30
C PHE A 113 -7.31 2.83 -13.25
N VAL A 114 -7.95 3.21 -12.13
CA VAL A 114 -8.32 2.23 -11.08
C VAL A 114 -9.36 1.24 -11.60
N ASN A 115 -10.33 1.69 -12.42
CA ASN A 115 -11.28 0.78 -13.04
C ASN A 115 -10.59 -0.24 -13.96
N ASP A 116 -9.67 0.21 -14.82
CA ASP A 116 -8.89 -0.68 -15.69
C ASP A 116 -8.03 -1.65 -14.86
N LEU A 117 -7.39 -1.16 -13.82
CA LEU A 117 -6.60 -1.95 -12.88
C LEU A 117 -7.43 -3.07 -12.22
N LYS A 118 -8.67 -2.75 -11.83
CA LYS A 118 -9.60 -3.73 -11.26
C LYS A 118 -10.06 -4.76 -12.29
N LEU A 119 -10.24 -4.37 -13.55
CA LEU A 119 -10.59 -5.31 -14.64
C LEU A 119 -9.49 -6.33 -14.89
N GLU A 120 -8.23 -5.94 -14.74
CA GLU A 120 -7.06 -6.86 -14.81
C GLU A 120 -6.90 -7.71 -13.54
N GLY A 121 -7.74 -7.53 -12.52
CA GLY A 121 -7.74 -8.31 -11.28
C GLY A 121 -6.87 -7.78 -10.16
N PHE A 122 -6.16 -6.68 -10.38
CA PHE A 122 -5.32 -6.03 -9.34
C PHE A 122 -6.15 -5.37 -8.24
N LYS A 123 -5.48 -5.04 -7.13
CA LYS A 123 -6.07 -4.30 -6.02
C LYS A 123 -5.47 -2.90 -5.93
N PHE A 124 -6.23 -2.00 -5.30
CA PHE A 124 -5.84 -0.61 -5.12
C PHE A 124 -5.92 -0.17 -3.67
N ALA A 125 -4.92 0.58 -3.23
CA ALA A 125 -4.84 1.16 -1.90
C ALA A 125 -4.63 2.68 -1.95
N ILE A 126 -5.17 3.38 -0.96
CA ILE A 126 -4.87 4.78 -0.71
C ILE A 126 -3.95 4.85 0.50
N ASP A 127 -2.79 5.48 0.31
CA ASP A 127 -1.76 5.66 1.33
C ASP A 127 -1.85 7.04 1.99
N ASP A 128 -1.24 7.20 3.18
CA ASP A 128 -1.23 8.43 4.00
C ASP A 128 -2.63 9.03 4.24
N PHE A 129 -3.65 8.17 4.42
CA PHE A 129 -5.03 8.63 4.56
C PHE A 129 -5.25 9.40 5.86
N GLY A 130 -5.75 10.64 5.73
CA GLY A 130 -5.99 11.57 6.83
C GLY A 130 -5.03 12.74 6.85
N SER A 131 -3.99 12.76 5.99
CA SER A 131 -2.93 13.77 5.97
C SER A 131 -3.37 15.20 5.59
N GLY A 132 -4.67 15.43 5.28
CA GLY A 132 -5.17 16.79 5.17
C GLY A 132 -6.09 17.12 4.00
N PHE A 133 -6.40 16.18 3.13
CA PHE A 133 -7.31 16.39 2.00
C PHE A 133 -8.64 15.64 2.18
N SER A 134 -9.04 15.38 3.40
CA SER A 134 -10.20 14.59 3.82
C SER A 134 -11.43 14.83 2.95
N SER A 135 -11.49 14.18 1.84
CA SER A 135 -12.70 14.06 1.08
C SER A 135 -13.12 12.61 1.02
N TYR A 136 -13.96 12.18 1.94
CA TYR A 136 -14.68 10.91 1.84
C TYR A 136 -15.39 10.72 0.49
N HIS A 137 -15.38 11.77 -0.33
CA HIS A 137 -16.01 11.79 -1.65
C HIS A 137 -15.35 10.84 -2.64
N TYR A 138 -14.00 10.71 -2.61
CA TYR A 138 -13.31 9.85 -3.55
C TYR A 138 -13.33 8.37 -3.13
N ILE A 139 -13.28 8.07 -1.82
CA ILE A 139 -13.42 6.69 -1.32
C ILE A 139 -14.75 6.07 -1.77
N LYS A 140 -15.82 6.88 -1.86
CA LYS A 140 -17.13 6.42 -2.33
C LYS A 140 -17.15 6.15 -3.84
N ARG A 141 -16.28 6.79 -4.61
CA ARG A 141 -16.28 6.71 -6.08
C ARG A 141 -15.32 5.66 -6.64
N PHE A 142 -14.19 5.46 -5.99
CA PHE A 142 -13.20 4.49 -6.43
C PHE A 142 -13.45 3.11 -5.81
N PRO A 143 -13.22 2.03 -6.55
CA PRO A 143 -13.22 0.68 -6.01
C PRO A 143 -11.92 0.41 -5.22
N VAL A 144 -11.75 1.10 -4.09
CA VAL A 144 -10.60 0.97 -3.17
C VAL A 144 -10.72 -0.32 -2.38
N ASP A 145 -9.63 -1.08 -2.29
CA ASP A 145 -9.57 -2.30 -1.48
C ASP A 145 -8.99 -2.03 -0.09
N TYR A 146 -8.01 -1.12 0.01
CA TYR A 146 -7.30 -0.82 1.25
C TYR A 146 -7.13 0.70 1.46
N VAL A 147 -7.12 1.10 2.72
CA VAL A 147 -6.76 2.44 3.16
C VAL A 147 -5.71 2.31 4.26
N LYS A 148 -4.54 2.94 4.06
CA LYS A 148 -3.49 3.02 5.05
C LYS A 148 -3.66 4.32 5.84
N ILE A 149 -3.87 4.21 7.14
CA ILE A 149 -4.11 5.35 8.02
C ILE A 149 -2.76 5.93 8.41
N GLU A 150 -2.60 7.24 8.15
CA GLU A 150 -1.36 7.98 8.40
C GLU A 150 -0.83 7.75 9.83
N GLY A 151 0.47 7.49 9.92
CA GLY A 151 1.13 7.08 11.14
C GLY A 151 1.01 8.06 12.30
N ASP A 152 0.94 9.36 12.04
CA ASP A 152 0.80 10.38 13.10
C ASP A 152 -0.47 10.17 13.93
N PHE A 153 -1.60 9.82 13.30
CA PHE A 153 -2.84 9.50 14.02
C PHE A 153 -2.71 8.22 14.84
N ILE A 154 -2.02 7.22 14.30
CA ILE A 154 -1.81 5.93 14.97
C ILE A 154 -0.94 6.10 16.22
N VAL A 155 0.16 6.84 16.11
CA VAL A 155 1.06 7.09 17.26
C VAL A 155 0.38 7.99 18.30
N ASN A 156 -0.29 9.05 17.86
CA ASN A 156 -0.89 10.03 18.76
C ASN A 156 -2.14 9.52 19.47
N MET A 157 -2.85 8.51 18.93
CA MET A 157 -4.09 7.99 19.54
C MET A 157 -3.89 7.41 20.94
N LEU A 158 -2.66 7.11 21.35
CA LEU A 158 -2.34 6.70 22.72
C LEU A 158 -2.51 7.86 23.73
N ARG A 159 -2.30 9.10 23.26
CA ARG A 159 -2.25 10.30 24.11
C ARG A 159 -3.38 11.28 23.83
N ASP A 160 -3.93 11.28 22.62
CA ASP A 160 -5.00 12.16 22.19
C ASP A 160 -6.28 11.37 21.88
N GLY A 161 -7.34 11.64 22.66
CA GLY A 161 -8.65 11.02 22.44
C GLY A 161 -9.32 11.43 21.14
N ARG A 162 -8.93 12.58 20.54
CA ARG A 162 -9.46 13.03 19.23
C ARG A 162 -8.88 12.17 18.11
N ASP A 163 -7.57 11.91 18.15
CA ASP A 163 -6.93 11.04 17.15
C ASP A 163 -7.47 9.62 17.24
N ARG A 164 -7.66 9.11 18.48
CA ARG A 164 -8.33 7.81 18.67
C ARG A 164 -9.75 7.79 18.11
N ALA A 165 -10.54 8.85 18.31
CA ALA A 165 -11.90 8.95 17.77
C ALA A 165 -11.86 9.03 16.23
N PHE A 166 -10.89 9.73 15.67
CA PHE A 166 -10.70 9.85 14.23
C PHE A 166 -10.37 8.49 13.61
N VAL A 167 -9.36 7.79 14.13
CA VAL A 167 -8.96 6.44 13.68
C VAL A 167 -10.14 5.47 13.72
N ARG A 168 -10.88 5.44 14.82
CA ARG A 168 -12.06 4.58 14.95
C ARG A 168 -13.16 4.92 13.93
N ASN A 169 -13.39 6.19 13.66
CA ASN A 169 -14.41 6.61 12.68
C ASN A 169 -14.01 6.23 11.25
N ILE A 170 -12.71 6.35 10.90
CA ILE A 170 -12.20 5.88 9.62
C ILE A 170 -12.38 4.37 9.49
N SER A 171 -11.99 3.61 10.52
CA SER A 171 -12.13 2.15 10.52
C SER A 171 -13.60 1.73 10.33
N ASN A 172 -14.54 2.33 11.05
CA ASN A 172 -15.97 2.04 10.91
C ASN A 172 -16.48 2.37 9.51
N LEU A 173 -16.13 3.53 8.96
CA LEU A 173 -16.53 3.93 7.62
C LEU A 173 -15.98 2.98 6.55
N ALA A 174 -14.71 2.63 6.65
CA ALA A 174 -14.07 1.69 5.74
C ALA A 174 -14.77 0.33 5.77
N GLN A 175 -15.10 -0.18 6.95
CA GLN A 175 -15.84 -1.43 7.13
C GLN A 175 -17.23 -1.37 6.47
N GLU A 176 -17.99 -0.28 6.64
CA GLU A 176 -19.30 -0.09 5.99
C GLU A 176 -19.21 -0.05 4.46
N LEU A 177 -18.06 0.38 3.92
CA LEU A 177 -17.78 0.43 2.48
C LEU A 177 -17.12 -0.84 1.94
N GLY A 178 -16.84 -1.84 2.78
CA GLY A 178 -16.13 -3.06 2.41
C GLY A 178 -14.64 -2.86 2.11
N ILE A 179 -14.05 -1.75 2.62
CA ILE A 179 -12.64 -1.39 2.46
C ILE A 179 -11.87 -1.85 3.71
N ARG A 180 -10.70 -2.44 3.52
CA ARG A 180 -9.83 -2.83 4.64
C ARG A 180 -8.91 -1.71 5.07
N THR A 181 -8.66 -1.62 6.36
CA THR A 181 -7.81 -0.61 6.95
C THR A 181 -6.46 -1.18 7.38
N ILE A 182 -5.40 -0.37 7.22
CA ILE A 182 -4.04 -0.68 7.64
C ILE A 182 -3.58 0.45 8.56
N ALA A 183 -3.14 0.14 9.76
CA ALA A 183 -2.46 1.10 10.64
C ALA A 183 -0.99 1.14 10.29
N GLU A 184 -0.46 2.33 10.06
CA GLU A 184 0.96 2.54 9.84
C GLU A 184 1.71 2.91 11.12
N PHE A 185 3.06 2.87 11.10
CA PHE A 185 3.95 3.23 12.23
C PHE A 185 3.63 2.50 13.53
N VAL A 186 3.22 1.22 13.45
CA VAL A 186 3.07 0.37 14.63
C VAL A 186 4.46 -0.04 15.10
N GLU A 187 5.03 0.71 16.04
CA GLU A 187 6.41 0.57 16.48
C GLU A 187 6.57 -0.12 17.84
N SER A 188 5.47 -0.37 18.55
CA SER A 188 5.46 -1.03 19.87
C SER A 188 4.23 -1.89 20.08
N GLU A 189 4.32 -2.81 21.06
CA GLU A 189 3.19 -3.63 21.51
C GLU A 189 2.01 -2.76 21.98
N GLU A 190 2.29 -1.67 22.70
CA GLU A 190 1.26 -0.76 23.20
C GLU A 190 0.44 -0.13 22.05
N VAL A 191 1.11 0.26 20.95
CA VAL A 191 0.43 0.78 19.75
C VAL A 191 -0.37 -0.33 19.08
N LEU A 192 0.18 -1.55 18.97
CA LEU A 192 -0.51 -2.70 18.38
C LEU A 192 -1.78 -3.07 19.13
N GLU A 193 -1.73 -3.12 20.46
CA GLU A 193 -2.91 -3.36 21.32
C GLU A 193 -3.98 -2.28 21.14
N ALA A 194 -3.56 -1.01 21.08
CA ALA A 194 -4.47 0.12 20.85
C ALA A 194 -5.14 0.02 19.48
N VAL A 195 -4.38 -0.30 18.42
CA VAL A 195 -4.89 -0.54 17.06
C VAL A 195 -5.90 -1.67 17.03
N ALA A 196 -5.62 -2.79 17.68
CA ALA A 196 -6.54 -3.94 17.75
C ALA A 196 -7.90 -3.56 18.38
N GLY A 197 -7.93 -2.57 19.29
CA GLY A 197 -9.16 -2.05 19.92
C GLY A 197 -9.98 -1.09 19.05
N THR A 198 -9.51 -0.71 17.85
CA THR A 198 -10.20 0.25 16.97
C THR A 198 -10.93 -0.38 15.79
N GLY A 199 -10.83 -1.70 15.59
CA GLY A 199 -11.43 -2.40 14.46
C GLY A 199 -10.59 -2.37 13.17
N ILE A 200 -9.36 -1.86 13.22
CA ILE A 200 -8.43 -1.89 12.08
C ILE A 200 -8.05 -3.33 11.72
N ASP A 201 -8.03 -3.64 10.42
CA ASP A 201 -7.81 -5.01 9.91
C ASP A 201 -6.35 -5.44 10.02
N LEU A 202 -5.43 -4.58 9.56
CA LEU A 202 -4.00 -4.89 9.43
C LEU A 202 -3.14 -3.83 10.12
N ALA A 203 -1.93 -4.21 10.49
CA ALA A 203 -0.96 -3.34 11.12
C ALA A 203 0.41 -3.46 10.44
N GLN A 204 1.08 -2.33 10.23
CA GLN A 204 2.40 -2.20 9.63
C GLN A 204 3.28 -1.28 10.46
N GLY A 205 4.54 -1.65 10.65
CA GLY A 205 5.53 -0.84 11.36
C GLY A 205 6.70 -1.68 11.86
N PHE A 206 7.66 -1.06 12.53
CA PHE A 206 8.87 -1.75 12.98
C PHE A 206 8.62 -2.85 14.03
N HIS A 207 7.49 -2.76 14.73
CA HIS A 207 7.09 -3.82 15.65
C HIS A 207 6.60 -5.08 14.92
N THR A 208 5.92 -4.94 13.77
CA THR A 208 5.43 -6.05 12.96
C THR A 208 6.48 -6.61 12.01
N GLY A 209 7.46 -5.81 11.60
CA GLY A 209 8.58 -6.22 10.75
C GLY A 209 9.41 -5.04 10.27
N ARG A 210 10.73 -5.22 10.26
CA ARG A 210 11.64 -4.21 9.69
C ARG A 210 11.90 -4.48 8.22
N PRO A 211 12.21 -3.44 7.41
CA PRO A 211 12.61 -3.62 6.03
C PRO A 211 13.74 -4.63 5.88
N SER A 212 13.58 -5.56 4.94
CA SER A 212 14.51 -6.66 4.67
C SER A 212 14.67 -6.86 3.16
N GLU A 213 15.80 -7.42 2.73
CA GLU A 213 16.01 -7.82 1.32
C GLU A 213 15.27 -9.14 0.97
N THR A 214 14.68 -9.79 1.96
CA THR A 214 13.99 -11.09 1.80
C THR A 214 12.52 -10.97 2.19
N LEU A 215 11.64 -11.63 1.42
CA LEU A 215 10.25 -11.83 1.79
C LEU A 215 10.19 -12.91 2.87
N THR A 216 9.60 -12.60 4.02
CA THR A 216 9.24 -13.64 5.00
C THR A 216 8.00 -14.38 4.50
N PRO A 217 7.82 -15.68 4.87
CA PRO A 217 6.60 -16.39 4.53
C PRO A 217 5.36 -15.63 5.03
N ALA A 218 4.35 -15.54 4.18
CA ALA A 218 3.09 -14.91 4.50
C ALA A 218 1.92 -15.81 4.14
N GLU A 219 0.84 -15.71 4.91
CA GLU A 219 -0.39 -16.43 4.67
C GLU A 219 -1.31 -15.62 3.73
N ALA A 220 -2.19 -16.31 3.01
CA ALA A 220 -3.22 -15.63 2.24
C ALA A 220 -4.14 -14.81 3.16
N VAL A 221 -4.49 -13.60 2.75
CA VAL A 221 -5.44 -12.76 3.48
C VAL A 221 -6.82 -13.42 3.44
N PRO A 222 -7.45 -13.71 4.59
CA PRO A 222 -8.79 -14.26 4.59
C PRO A 222 -9.78 -13.29 3.90
N PRO A 223 -10.83 -13.78 3.24
CA PRO A 223 -11.85 -12.92 2.67
C PRO A 223 -12.43 -12.00 3.75
N ALA A 224 -12.89 -10.80 3.35
CA ALA A 224 -13.64 -9.94 4.26
C ALA A 224 -14.89 -10.68 4.72
N GLU A 225 -15.17 -10.68 6.02
CA GLU A 225 -16.44 -11.21 6.51
C GLU A 225 -17.56 -10.33 5.95
N PRO A 226 -18.62 -10.93 5.38
CA PRO A 226 -19.78 -10.14 4.94
C PRO A 226 -20.40 -9.47 6.17
N GLY A 227 -20.46 -8.13 6.17
CA GLY A 227 -21.13 -7.33 7.18
C GLY A 227 -22.66 -7.49 7.14
#